data_41f3d35a97965bb2d97631027a3d0438
#
_entry.id   41f3d35a97965bb2d97631027a3d0438
#
_cell.length_a   1.000
_cell.length_b   1.000
_cell.length_c   1.000
_cell.angle_alpha   90.00
_cell.angle_beta   90.00
_cell.angle_gamma   90.00
#
_symmetry.space_group_name_H-M   'P 1'
#
loop_
_entity.id
_entity.type
_entity.pdbx_description
1 polymer ?
#
loop_
_entity_poly.entity_id
_entity_poly.type
_entity_poly.pdbx_seq_one_letter_code
_entity_poly.pdbx_strand_id
1 'polypeptide(L)'
;MNAIGINRAIGFGFERRLDVEQLTEIQSFFREHGISQWSLECSPNALIDTESLLATGGVIAGSTIKLVGELNSLVELPAASHEVVEATSRDAPSFMAIVSPQLDVPELARPGIVSTIGQPPWRFYFALSDARPVAAAAMLIDGEGAWLGLAGTLPEYQNRGAQTALLLRRIQDAKAAGCRWVSAETSPETLKPNPSLRNMRRIGLRELYRRPWYRFREEGSRPSA
;
A
#
# COMPACT_ATOMS: atom_id res chain seq x y z
N MET A 1 -9.51 14.21 10.89
CA MET A 1 -8.50 14.10 9.79
C MET A 1 -9.16 13.44 8.59
N ASN A 2 -9.19 14.10 7.43
CA ASN A 2 -9.91 13.61 6.24
C ASN A 2 -8.97 13.01 5.18
N ALA A 3 -8.19 12.02 5.58
CA ALA A 3 -7.23 11.37 4.69
C ALA A 3 -7.75 9.98 4.26
N ILE A 4 -8.50 9.93 3.19
CA ILE A 4 -9.14 8.70 2.68
C ILE A 4 -8.16 7.53 2.51
N GLY A 5 -6.91 7.81 2.12
CA GLY A 5 -5.89 6.77 1.99
C GLY A 5 -5.48 6.08 3.31
N ILE A 6 -5.90 6.61 4.46
CA ILE A 6 -5.55 6.10 5.79
C ILE A 6 -6.79 5.72 6.58
N ASN A 7 -7.86 6.51 6.46
CA ASN A 7 -9.12 6.23 7.13
C ASN A 7 -9.84 5.11 6.38
N ARG A 8 -9.43 3.88 6.61
CA ARG A 8 -9.94 2.71 5.88
C ARG A 8 -10.46 1.64 6.83
N ALA A 9 -11.64 1.12 6.52
CA ALA A 9 -12.17 -0.11 7.07
C ALA A 9 -11.85 -1.26 6.09
N ILE A 10 -11.13 -2.27 6.54
CA ILE A 10 -10.68 -3.41 5.72
C ILE A 10 -10.91 -4.71 6.50
N GLY A 11 -11.21 -5.80 5.79
CA GLY A 11 -11.33 -7.12 6.40
C GLY A 11 -12.75 -7.47 6.88
N PHE A 12 -13.71 -6.62 6.62
CA PHE A 12 -15.12 -6.90 6.93
C PHE A 12 -15.74 -7.87 5.92
N GLY A 13 -16.73 -8.63 6.36
CA GLY A 13 -17.50 -9.54 5.52
C GLY A 13 -16.87 -10.94 5.34
N PHE A 14 -15.78 -11.29 6.02
CA PHE A 14 -15.15 -12.61 5.90
C PHE A 14 -15.78 -13.66 6.83
N GLU A 15 -15.95 -13.34 8.10
CA GLU A 15 -16.49 -14.28 9.10
C GLU A 15 -18.01 -14.22 9.13
N ARG A 16 -18.58 -13.05 8.97
CA ARG A 16 -20.02 -12.83 8.89
C ARG A 16 -20.34 -11.80 7.82
N ARG A 17 -21.57 -11.82 7.30
CA ARG A 17 -22.04 -10.82 6.33
C ARG A 17 -21.96 -9.43 6.94
N LEU A 18 -21.41 -8.48 6.17
CA LEU A 18 -21.50 -7.06 6.53
C LEU A 18 -22.92 -6.58 6.25
N ASP A 19 -23.66 -6.33 7.31
CA ASP A 19 -25.01 -5.79 7.27
C ASP A 19 -25.06 -4.28 7.57
N VAL A 20 -26.26 -3.72 7.54
CA VAL A 20 -26.49 -2.29 7.79
C VAL A 20 -26.12 -1.89 9.22
N GLU A 21 -26.33 -2.78 10.19
CA GLU A 21 -26.02 -2.53 11.61
C GLU A 21 -24.51 -2.36 11.79
N GLN A 22 -23.71 -3.32 11.29
CA GLN A 22 -22.26 -3.23 11.32
C GLN A 22 -21.71 -2.01 10.56
N LEU A 23 -22.31 -1.70 9.40
CA LEU A 23 -21.93 -0.52 8.65
C LEU A 23 -22.19 0.76 9.43
N THR A 24 -23.29 0.82 10.16
CA THR A 24 -23.62 1.94 11.05
C THR A 24 -22.62 2.04 12.22
N GLU A 25 -22.19 0.92 12.78
CA GLU A 25 -21.14 0.90 13.81
C GLU A 25 -19.82 1.46 13.27
N ILE A 26 -19.40 1.04 12.06
CA ILE A 26 -18.19 1.56 11.40
C ILE A 26 -18.31 3.08 11.17
N GLN A 27 -19.44 3.55 10.67
CA GLN A 27 -19.70 4.98 10.47
C GLN A 27 -19.64 5.74 11.80
N SER A 28 -20.23 5.20 12.86
CA SER A 28 -20.21 5.80 14.20
C SER A 28 -18.79 5.88 14.75
N PHE A 29 -17.99 4.83 14.59
CA PHE A 29 -16.58 4.82 14.97
C PHE A 29 -15.82 5.98 14.31
N PHE A 30 -15.92 6.15 13.00
CA PHE A 30 -15.22 7.24 12.32
C PHE A 30 -15.71 8.62 12.76
N ARG A 31 -17.01 8.79 12.94
CA ARG A 31 -17.63 10.05 13.43
C ARG A 31 -17.16 10.41 14.83
N GLU A 32 -17.15 9.46 15.76
CA GLU A 32 -16.70 9.67 17.16
C GLU A 32 -15.24 10.08 17.24
N HIS A 33 -14.43 9.68 16.24
CA HIS A 33 -13.04 10.09 16.12
C HIS A 33 -12.83 11.37 15.28
N GLY A 34 -13.91 12.09 14.96
CA GLY A 34 -13.85 13.33 14.18
C GLY A 34 -13.43 13.12 12.72
N ILE A 35 -13.63 11.92 12.18
CA ILE A 35 -13.27 11.56 10.80
C ILE A 35 -14.54 11.62 9.95
N SER A 36 -14.64 12.64 9.09
CA SER A 36 -15.80 12.85 8.22
C SER A 36 -15.66 12.22 6.83
N GLN A 37 -14.48 11.66 6.50
CA GLN A 37 -14.26 10.94 5.24
C GLN A 37 -13.44 9.69 5.47
N TRP A 38 -13.95 8.56 5.04
CA TRP A 38 -13.31 7.25 5.15
C TRP A 38 -13.70 6.35 3.99
N SER A 39 -13.05 5.21 3.85
CA SER A 39 -13.38 4.21 2.84
C SER A 39 -13.55 2.82 3.43
N LEU A 40 -14.46 2.05 2.85
CA LEU A 40 -14.59 0.62 3.04
C LEU A 40 -14.00 -0.10 1.83
N GLU A 41 -13.04 -0.98 2.07
CA GLU A 41 -12.42 -1.80 1.03
C GLU A 41 -12.96 -3.23 1.09
N CYS A 42 -13.58 -3.68 0.00
CA CYS A 42 -14.31 -4.94 -0.07
C CYS A 42 -13.53 -5.99 -0.85
N SER A 43 -13.11 -7.07 -0.20
CA SER A 43 -12.54 -8.22 -0.91
C SER A 43 -13.61 -8.96 -1.71
N PRO A 44 -13.27 -9.60 -2.85
CA PRO A 44 -14.26 -10.32 -3.67
C PRO A 44 -14.99 -11.46 -2.96
N ASN A 45 -14.32 -12.05 -1.96
CA ASN A 45 -14.88 -13.16 -1.17
C ASN A 45 -15.61 -12.67 0.09
N ALA A 46 -15.69 -11.36 0.30
CA ALA A 46 -16.42 -10.82 1.43
C ALA A 46 -17.92 -10.86 1.18
N LEU A 47 -18.67 -11.30 2.17
CA LEU A 47 -20.13 -11.34 2.15
C LEU A 47 -20.66 -9.92 2.41
N ILE A 48 -20.75 -9.14 1.34
CA ILE A 48 -21.13 -7.72 1.41
C ILE A 48 -22.26 -7.49 0.41
N ASP A 49 -23.30 -6.84 0.88
CA ASP A 49 -24.39 -6.38 0.03
C ASP A 49 -24.06 -4.98 -0.53
N THR A 50 -23.74 -4.94 -1.82
CA THR A 50 -23.42 -3.70 -2.53
C THR A 50 -24.57 -2.70 -2.53
N GLU A 51 -25.82 -3.16 -2.61
CA GLU A 51 -27.01 -2.29 -2.59
C GLU A 51 -27.12 -1.58 -1.24
N SER A 52 -26.92 -2.30 -0.14
CA SER A 52 -26.88 -1.72 1.20
C SER A 52 -25.74 -0.70 1.36
N LEU A 53 -24.56 -0.94 0.78
CA LEU A 53 -23.47 0.04 0.81
C LEU A 53 -23.83 1.34 0.09
N LEU A 54 -24.49 1.24 -1.07
CA LEU A 54 -24.91 2.41 -1.84
C LEU A 54 -26.07 3.14 -1.14
N ALA A 55 -27.03 2.41 -0.58
CA ALA A 55 -28.17 2.97 0.15
C ALA A 55 -27.75 3.73 1.41
N THR A 56 -26.65 3.35 2.04
CA THR A 56 -26.10 4.02 3.23
C THR A 56 -25.11 5.14 2.91
N GLY A 57 -25.06 5.60 1.66
CA GLY A 57 -24.24 6.75 1.23
C GLY A 57 -22.84 6.41 0.75
N GLY A 58 -22.51 5.13 0.59
CA GLY A 58 -21.26 4.69 -0.01
C GLY A 58 -21.19 5.02 -1.49
N VAL A 59 -20.10 5.60 -1.96
CA VAL A 59 -19.87 5.90 -3.38
C VAL A 59 -18.65 5.13 -3.86
N ILE A 60 -18.77 4.36 -4.95
CA ILE A 60 -17.63 3.68 -5.57
C ILE A 60 -16.61 4.76 -5.99
N ALA A 61 -15.43 4.70 -5.43
CA ALA A 61 -14.41 5.72 -5.61
C ALA A 61 -13.12 5.18 -6.26
N GLY A 62 -12.99 3.85 -6.38
CA GLY A 62 -11.86 3.23 -7.04
C GLY A 62 -11.70 1.76 -6.71
N SER A 63 -10.54 1.22 -7.02
CA SER A 63 -10.16 -0.13 -6.61
C SER A 63 -8.65 -0.25 -6.40
N THR A 64 -8.26 -1.24 -5.60
CA THR A 64 -6.87 -1.65 -5.39
C THR A 64 -6.67 -3.03 -5.99
N ILE A 65 -5.58 -3.23 -6.71
CA ILE A 65 -5.15 -4.55 -7.18
C ILE A 65 -4.26 -5.16 -6.12
N LYS A 66 -4.62 -6.35 -5.64
CA LYS A 66 -3.75 -7.22 -4.84
C LYS A 66 -2.99 -8.14 -5.79
N LEU A 67 -1.66 -8.08 -5.70
CA LEU A 67 -0.77 -8.97 -6.43
C LEU A 67 -0.10 -9.95 -5.48
N VAL A 68 0.18 -11.16 -5.96
CA VAL A 68 0.86 -12.21 -5.21
C VAL A 68 1.79 -13.00 -6.13
N GLY A 69 2.87 -13.53 -5.57
CA GLY A 69 3.75 -14.48 -6.23
C GLY A 69 4.37 -15.44 -5.22
N GLU A 70 4.60 -16.68 -5.63
CA GLU A 70 5.43 -17.61 -4.89
C GLU A 70 6.89 -17.26 -5.16
N LEU A 71 7.68 -17.02 -4.13
CA LEU A 71 9.05 -16.48 -4.25
C LEU A 71 9.97 -17.34 -5.13
N ASN A 72 9.78 -18.67 -5.11
CA ASN A 72 10.58 -19.58 -5.94
C ASN A 72 10.16 -19.63 -7.41
N SER A 73 9.00 -19.08 -7.73
CA SER A 73 8.46 -19.02 -9.10
C SER A 73 8.63 -17.65 -9.76
N LEU A 74 9.23 -16.70 -9.06
CA LEU A 74 9.46 -15.36 -9.61
C LEU A 74 10.56 -15.39 -10.68
N VAL A 75 10.38 -14.52 -11.66
CA VAL A 75 11.35 -14.35 -12.76
C VAL A 75 12.62 -13.68 -12.21
N GLU A 76 13.76 -14.27 -12.52
CA GLU A 76 15.05 -13.63 -12.26
C GLU A 76 15.26 -12.48 -13.23
N LEU A 77 15.45 -11.30 -12.68
CA LEU A 77 15.81 -10.12 -13.47
C LEU A 77 17.34 -9.91 -13.43
N PRO A 78 17.91 -9.28 -14.46
CA PRO A 78 19.31 -8.86 -14.42
C PRO A 78 19.63 -8.05 -13.18
N ALA A 79 20.88 -8.10 -12.73
CA ALA A 79 21.37 -7.32 -11.62
C ALA A 79 21.01 -5.84 -11.80
N ALA A 80 20.53 -5.23 -10.74
CA ALA A 80 20.12 -3.84 -10.77
C ALA A 80 21.33 -2.90 -10.75
N SER A 81 21.20 -1.76 -11.40
CA SER A 81 22.25 -0.74 -11.51
C SER A 81 22.42 0.14 -10.28
N HIS A 82 21.58 -0.03 -9.26
CA HIS A 82 21.62 0.77 -8.03
C HIS A 82 22.01 -0.09 -6.84
N GLU A 83 22.91 0.41 -6.01
CA GLU A 83 23.13 -0.12 -4.68
C GLU A 83 21.87 0.04 -3.83
N VAL A 84 21.54 -0.99 -3.03
CA VAL A 84 20.41 -0.93 -2.10
C VAL A 84 20.88 -1.19 -0.68
N VAL A 85 20.62 -0.23 0.19
CA VAL A 85 20.93 -0.29 1.62
C VAL A 85 19.67 -0.36 2.46
N GLU A 86 19.76 -0.99 3.63
CA GLU A 86 18.66 -1.00 4.60
C GLU A 86 18.70 0.30 5.41
N ALA A 87 17.52 0.91 5.57
CA ALA A 87 17.35 2.14 6.35
C ALA A 87 17.14 1.84 7.84
N THR A 88 17.66 2.70 8.67
CA THR A 88 17.52 2.68 10.13
C THR A 88 16.52 3.76 10.59
N SER A 89 16.17 3.78 11.87
CA SER A 89 15.31 4.82 12.45
C SER A 89 15.86 6.25 12.24
N ARG A 90 17.19 6.42 12.12
CA ARG A 90 17.82 7.72 11.86
C ARG A 90 17.51 8.25 10.46
N ASP A 91 17.17 7.35 9.55
CA ASP A 91 16.92 7.65 8.15
C ASP A 91 15.45 8.02 7.86
N ALA A 92 14.60 8.02 8.90
CA ALA A 92 13.17 8.29 8.78
C ALA A 92 12.86 9.62 8.04
N PRO A 93 13.54 10.74 8.30
CA PRO A 93 13.29 11.98 7.56
C PRO A 93 13.54 11.81 6.05
N SER A 94 14.64 11.16 5.66
CA SER A 94 15.00 10.93 4.26
C SER A 94 14.02 9.97 3.58
N PHE A 95 13.59 8.92 4.29
CA PHE A 95 12.59 7.99 3.79
C PHE A 95 11.27 8.73 3.50
N MET A 96 10.78 9.49 4.45
CA MET A 96 9.52 10.24 4.31
C MET A 96 9.62 11.32 3.24
N ALA A 97 10.76 11.98 3.05
CA ALA A 97 10.95 12.96 1.99
C ALA A 97 10.79 12.36 0.59
N ILE A 98 11.21 11.10 0.40
CA ILE A 98 11.07 10.39 -0.87
C ILE A 98 9.64 9.83 -1.06
N VAL A 99 9.09 9.21 -0.02
CA VAL A 99 7.85 8.41 -0.13
C VAL A 99 6.59 9.27 -0.04
N SER A 100 6.58 10.29 0.85
CA SER A 100 5.37 11.07 1.11
C SER A 100 4.81 11.78 -0.12
N PRO A 101 5.60 12.45 -0.97
CA PRO A 101 5.07 13.09 -2.16
C PRO A 101 4.55 12.12 -3.22
N GLN A 102 5.12 10.89 -3.25
CA GLN A 102 4.76 9.89 -4.25
C GLN A 102 3.47 9.13 -3.89
N LEU A 103 3.13 9.06 -2.62
CA LEU A 103 1.98 8.32 -2.09
C LEU A 103 0.92 9.25 -1.47
N ASP A 104 1.06 10.56 -1.63
CA ASP A 104 0.18 11.56 -1.00
C ASP A 104 -0.04 11.29 0.49
N VAL A 105 1.07 10.94 1.21
CA VAL A 105 0.97 10.61 2.63
C VAL A 105 0.67 11.88 3.44
N PRO A 106 -0.51 11.97 4.06
CA PRO A 106 -0.88 13.13 4.85
C PRO A 106 0.10 13.34 6.01
N GLU A 107 0.36 14.59 6.36
CA GLU A 107 1.32 14.94 7.40
C GLU A 107 1.02 14.24 8.73
N LEU A 108 -0.25 14.19 9.12
CA LEU A 108 -0.72 13.55 10.34
C LEU A 108 -0.53 12.02 10.37
N ALA A 109 -0.30 11.37 9.22
CA ALA A 109 -0.04 9.94 9.14
C ALA A 109 1.45 9.58 9.19
N ARG A 110 2.30 10.56 8.90
CA ARG A 110 3.75 10.35 8.87
C ARG A 110 4.34 9.81 10.17
N PRO A 111 3.93 10.28 11.38
CA PRO A 111 4.43 9.72 12.62
C PRO A 111 4.18 8.21 12.78
N GLY A 112 3.04 7.70 12.29
CA GLY A 112 2.73 6.27 12.30
C GLY A 112 3.71 5.47 11.44
N ILE A 113 4.06 5.96 10.25
CA ILE A 113 5.06 5.30 9.39
C ILE A 113 6.45 5.42 10.03
N VAL A 114 6.82 6.61 10.49
CA VAL A 114 8.12 6.88 11.12
C VAL A 114 8.37 5.94 12.30
N SER A 115 7.38 5.67 13.14
CA SER A 115 7.51 4.80 14.30
C SER A 115 7.83 3.34 13.95
N THR A 116 7.57 2.91 12.71
CA THR A 116 7.87 1.53 12.27
C THR A 116 9.26 1.38 11.63
N ILE A 117 9.92 2.50 11.27
CA ILE A 117 11.24 2.45 10.62
C ILE A 117 12.30 1.95 11.60
N GLY A 118 12.98 0.87 11.22
CA GLY A 118 13.96 0.20 12.06
C GLY A 118 13.36 -0.69 13.15
N GLN A 119 12.05 -0.96 13.11
CA GLN A 119 11.34 -1.83 14.05
C GLN A 119 10.86 -3.11 13.37
N PRO A 120 11.27 -4.30 13.82
CA PRO A 120 10.69 -5.55 13.33
C PRO A 120 9.15 -5.57 13.56
N PRO A 121 8.39 -6.20 12.68
CA PRO A 121 8.82 -6.99 11.52
C PRO A 121 8.98 -6.18 10.21
N TRP A 122 9.06 -4.87 10.31
CA TRP A 122 9.26 -3.97 9.18
C TRP A 122 10.74 -3.89 8.77
N ARG A 123 10.97 -3.78 7.45
CA ARG A 123 12.28 -3.46 6.85
C ARG A 123 12.11 -2.34 5.83
N PHE A 124 13.02 -1.41 5.83
CA PHE A 124 13.00 -0.22 4.98
C PHE A 124 14.29 -0.13 4.20
N TYR A 125 14.22 0.37 2.97
CA TYR A 125 15.33 0.35 2.04
C TYR A 125 15.45 1.63 1.25
N PHE A 126 16.67 1.98 0.87
CA PHE A 126 16.97 2.99 -0.13
C PHE A 126 17.71 2.37 -1.32
N ALA A 127 17.37 2.83 -2.53
CA ALA A 127 18.25 2.70 -3.68
C ALA A 127 19.08 3.98 -3.80
N LEU A 128 20.40 3.81 -4.00
CA LEU A 128 21.36 4.89 -4.04
C LEU A 128 21.78 5.20 -5.48
N SER A 129 21.99 6.49 -5.77
CA SER A 129 22.75 6.99 -6.91
C SER A 129 23.79 7.97 -6.38
N ASP A 130 25.08 7.76 -6.71
CA ASP A 130 26.18 8.56 -6.20
C ASP A 130 26.14 8.70 -4.67
N ALA A 131 25.92 7.59 -3.97
CA ALA A 131 25.77 7.48 -2.51
C ALA A 131 24.59 8.28 -1.92
N ARG A 132 23.65 8.78 -2.73
CA ARG A 132 22.48 9.52 -2.27
C ARG A 132 21.20 8.69 -2.43
N PRO A 133 20.30 8.66 -1.45
CA PRO A 133 19.01 8.01 -1.58
C PRO A 133 18.17 8.68 -2.68
N VAL A 134 17.79 7.91 -3.69
CA VAL A 134 16.97 8.39 -4.83
C VAL A 134 15.63 7.68 -4.95
N ALA A 135 15.51 6.55 -4.30
CA ALA A 135 14.24 5.83 -4.16
C ALA A 135 14.21 5.12 -2.80
N ALA A 136 13.01 4.88 -2.31
CA ALA A 136 12.78 4.21 -1.04
C ALA A 136 11.62 3.24 -1.15
N ALA A 137 11.62 2.19 -0.31
CA ALA A 137 10.53 1.24 -0.22
C ALA A 137 10.56 0.49 1.11
N ALA A 138 9.40 -0.04 1.52
CA ALA A 138 9.27 -0.87 2.71
C ALA A 138 8.87 -2.30 2.38
N MET A 139 9.14 -3.19 3.33
CA MET A 139 8.68 -4.57 3.36
C MET A 139 8.23 -4.91 4.78
N LEU A 140 7.12 -5.62 4.90
CA LEU A 140 6.66 -6.22 6.14
C LEU A 140 6.75 -7.74 6.00
N ILE A 141 7.35 -8.42 6.97
CA ILE A 141 7.40 -9.88 7.02
C ILE A 141 6.40 -10.36 8.06
N ASP A 142 5.51 -11.28 7.66
CA ASP A 142 4.53 -11.90 8.55
C ASP A 142 4.42 -13.40 8.20
N GLY A 143 4.88 -14.24 9.10
CA GLY A 143 4.96 -15.69 8.90
C GLY A 143 5.72 -16.04 7.60
N GLU A 144 5.07 -16.83 6.73
CA GLU A 144 5.63 -17.19 5.41
C GLU A 144 5.42 -16.14 4.32
N GLY A 145 4.89 -14.98 4.65
CA GLY A 145 4.53 -13.91 3.72
C GLY A 145 5.38 -12.66 3.88
N ALA A 146 5.69 -12.01 2.75
CA ALA A 146 6.25 -10.67 2.74
C ALA A 146 5.32 -9.72 1.96
N TRP A 147 4.97 -8.58 2.54
CA TRP A 147 4.26 -7.52 1.85
C TRP A 147 5.22 -6.42 1.40
N LEU A 148 5.16 -6.06 0.12
CA LEU A 148 5.99 -5.02 -0.48
C LEU A 148 5.15 -3.74 -0.64
N GLY A 149 5.54 -2.69 0.05
CA GLY A 149 4.80 -1.43 0.05
C GLY A 149 5.65 -0.19 0.21
N LEU A 150 4.97 0.94 0.40
CA LEU A 150 5.54 2.26 0.68
C LEU A 150 6.71 2.61 -0.26
N ALA A 151 6.54 2.42 -1.57
CA ALA A 151 7.59 2.63 -2.55
C ALA A 151 7.44 3.97 -3.27
N GLY A 152 8.54 4.72 -3.36
CA GLY A 152 8.63 5.99 -4.07
C GLY A 152 10.00 6.16 -4.74
N THR A 153 10.05 7.00 -5.78
CA THR A 153 11.29 7.39 -6.47
C THR A 153 11.23 8.88 -6.77
N LEU A 154 12.28 9.60 -6.50
CA LEU A 154 12.39 11.00 -6.83
C LEU A 154 12.15 11.21 -8.35
N PRO A 155 11.40 12.24 -8.75
CA PRO A 155 10.98 12.42 -10.15
C PRO A 155 12.14 12.37 -11.15
N GLU A 156 13.25 13.00 -10.84
CA GLU A 156 14.44 13.06 -11.69
C GLU A 156 15.20 11.74 -11.84
N TYR A 157 14.88 10.75 -10.98
CA TYR A 157 15.49 9.41 -11.00
C TYR A 157 14.51 8.31 -11.46
N GLN A 158 13.31 8.69 -11.88
CA GLN A 158 12.35 7.72 -12.43
C GLN A 158 12.84 7.11 -13.74
N ASN A 159 12.38 5.90 -14.04
CA ASN A 159 12.76 5.11 -15.23
C ASN A 159 14.25 4.78 -15.35
N ARG A 160 15.02 4.84 -14.26
CA ARG A 160 16.45 4.50 -14.21
C ARG A 160 16.76 3.22 -13.44
N GLY A 161 15.77 2.37 -13.17
CA GLY A 161 15.95 1.05 -12.55
C GLY A 161 15.92 1.01 -11.01
N ALA A 162 15.83 2.14 -10.31
CA ALA A 162 15.85 2.19 -8.84
C ALA A 162 14.73 1.34 -8.20
N GLN A 163 13.50 1.37 -8.75
CA GLN A 163 12.42 0.51 -8.25
C GLN A 163 12.66 -0.98 -8.50
N THR A 164 13.32 -1.33 -9.61
CA THR A 164 13.71 -2.71 -9.88
C THR A 164 14.75 -3.17 -8.85
N ALA A 165 15.73 -2.34 -8.53
CA ALA A 165 16.73 -2.64 -7.50
C ALA A 165 16.07 -2.90 -6.13
N LEU A 166 15.17 -2.02 -5.72
CA LEU A 166 14.41 -2.17 -4.47
C LEU A 166 13.54 -3.43 -4.46
N LEU A 167 12.92 -3.79 -5.59
CA LEU A 167 12.13 -5.02 -5.69
C LEU A 167 13.02 -6.27 -5.54
N LEU A 168 14.14 -6.34 -6.27
CA LEU A 168 15.07 -7.47 -6.21
C LEU A 168 15.63 -7.66 -4.81
N ARG A 169 16.08 -6.59 -4.16
CA ARG A 169 16.62 -6.66 -2.80
C ARG A 169 15.58 -7.18 -1.80
N ARG A 170 14.35 -6.65 -1.84
CA ARG A 170 13.28 -7.09 -0.95
C ARG A 170 12.89 -8.55 -1.17
N ILE A 171 12.88 -9.02 -2.43
CA ILE A 171 12.65 -10.43 -2.76
C ILE A 171 13.76 -11.32 -2.21
N GLN A 172 15.02 -10.93 -2.36
CA GLN A 172 16.16 -11.65 -1.79
C GLN A 172 16.07 -11.75 -0.28
N ASP A 173 15.78 -10.64 0.38
CA ASP A 173 15.66 -10.60 1.84
C ASP A 173 14.44 -11.37 2.36
N ALA A 174 13.32 -11.37 1.63
CA ALA A 174 12.16 -12.20 1.94
C ALA A 174 12.49 -13.70 1.83
N LYS A 175 13.21 -14.11 0.78
CA LYS A 175 13.70 -15.49 0.63
C LYS A 175 14.64 -15.87 1.78
N ALA A 176 15.60 -15.01 2.11
CA ALA A 176 16.53 -15.24 3.22
C ALA A 176 15.82 -15.32 4.59
N ALA A 177 14.70 -14.64 4.75
CA ALA A 177 13.86 -14.72 5.95
C ALA A 177 12.93 -15.96 5.98
N GLY A 178 12.98 -16.83 4.96
CA GLY A 178 12.17 -18.04 4.89
C GLY A 178 10.74 -17.81 4.40
N CYS A 179 10.43 -16.64 3.84
CA CYS A 179 9.12 -16.41 3.26
C CYS A 179 8.90 -17.30 2.02
N ARG A 180 7.69 -17.78 1.85
CA ARG A 180 7.22 -18.51 0.67
C ARG A 180 6.52 -17.62 -0.32
N TRP A 181 5.79 -16.62 0.18
CA TRP A 181 4.93 -15.74 -0.61
C TRP A 181 5.38 -14.29 -0.53
N VAL A 182 5.19 -13.60 -1.62
CA VAL A 182 5.31 -12.13 -1.66
C VAL A 182 4.02 -11.53 -2.19
N SER A 183 3.60 -10.42 -1.59
CA SER A 183 2.42 -9.69 -2.03
C SER A 183 2.68 -8.19 -2.13
N ALA A 184 1.90 -7.53 -2.96
CA ALA A 184 1.93 -6.08 -3.11
C ALA A 184 0.55 -5.55 -3.47
N GLU A 185 0.35 -4.26 -3.30
CA GLU A 185 -0.86 -3.56 -3.68
C GLU A 185 -0.52 -2.35 -4.55
N THR A 186 -1.39 -2.08 -5.53
CA THR A 186 -1.27 -0.89 -6.37
C THR A 186 -2.62 -0.54 -6.99
N SER A 187 -2.74 0.68 -7.51
CA SER A 187 -3.92 1.09 -8.27
C SER A 187 -3.96 0.39 -9.63
N PRO A 188 -5.14 0.15 -10.20
CA PRO A 188 -5.27 -0.29 -11.58
C PRO A 188 -4.76 0.77 -12.57
N GLU A 189 -4.37 0.34 -13.75
CA GLU A 189 -4.16 1.25 -14.88
C GLU A 189 -5.53 1.77 -15.32
N THR A 190 -5.68 3.09 -15.32
CA THR A 190 -6.87 3.77 -15.81
C THR A 190 -6.50 4.62 -17.04
N LEU A 191 -6.44 5.94 -16.89
CA LEU A 191 -6.02 6.85 -17.95
C LEU A 191 -4.51 7.06 -18.03
N LYS A 192 -3.77 6.66 -16.98
CA LYS A 192 -2.30 6.79 -16.94
C LYS A 192 -1.65 5.44 -16.72
N PRO A 193 -0.48 5.19 -17.37
CA PRO A 193 0.31 3.99 -17.11
C PRO A 193 0.69 3.88 -15.63
N ASN A 194 0.67 2.66 -15.10
CA ASN A 194 1.15 2.37 -13.75
C ASN A 194 2.50 1.63 -13.80
N PRO A 195 3.64 2.33 -13.68
CA PRO A 195 4.96 1.70 -13.71
C PRO A 195 5.15 0.66 -12.61
N SER A 196 4.55 0.88 -11.44
CA SER A 196 4.61 -0.05 -10.31
C SER A 196 3.96 -1.39 -10.67
N LEU A 197 2.75 -1.36 -11.22
CA LEU A 197 2.04 -2.57 -11.68
C LEU A 197 2.85 -3.33 -12.74
N ARG A 198 3.42 -2.61 -13.71
CA ARG A 198 4.25 -3.23 -14.76
C ARG A 198 5.51 -3.88 -14.20
N ASN A 199 6.20 -3.23 -13.26
CA ASN A 199 7.38 -3.80 -12.62
C ASN A 199 7.04 -5.06 -11.82
N MET A 200 5.95 -5.07 -11.08
CA MET A 200 5.49 -6.23 -10.33
C MET A 200 5.12 -7.40 -11.24
N ARG A 201 4.40 -7.15 -12.35
CA ARG A 201 4.08 -8.19 -13.35
C ARG A 201 5.33 -8.75 -14.02
N ARG A 202 6.31 -7.91 -14.33
CA ARG A 202 7.56 -8.33 -14.97
C ARG A 202 8.37 -9.31 -14.12
N ILE A 203 8.31 -9.20 -12.80
CA ILE A 203 8.95 -10.16 -11.88
C ILE A 203 8.10 -11.39 -11.60
N GLY A 204 6.91 -11.51 -12.19
CA GLY A 204 6.05 -12.68 -12.07
C GLY A 204 4.95 -12.57 -11.01
N LEU A 205 4.73 -11.42 -10.38
CA LEU A 205 3.56 -11.25 -9.53
C LEU A 205 2.30 -11.23 -10.40
N ARG A 206 1.30 -11.98 -9.96
CA ARG A 206 0.01 -12.09 -10.63
C ARG A 206 -1.08 -11.38 -9.83
N GLU A 207 -2.05 -10.84 -10.51
CA GLU A 207 -3.25 -10.30 -9.89
C GLU A 207 -3.99 -11.44 -9.20
N LEU A 208 -4.17 -11.32 -7.89
CA LEU A 208 -4.95 -12.25 -7.09
C LEU A 208 -6.42 -11.84 -7.12
N TYR A 209 -6.70 -10.57 -6.86
CA TYR A 209 -8.03 -9.97 -6.96
C TYR A 209 -7.94 -8.45 -7.06
N ARG A 210 -9.07 -7.85 -7.41
CA ARG A 210 -9.34 -6.42 -7.27
C ARG A 210 -10.27 -6.21 -6.10
N ARG A 211 -9.94 -5.22 -5.29
CA ARG A 211 -10.69 -4.82 -4.12
C ARG A 211 -11.31 -3.45 -4.39
N PRO A 212 -12.60 -3.35 -4.72
CA PRO A 212 -13.28 -2.07 -4.82
C PRO A 212 -13.31 -1.39 -3.46
N TRP A 213 -13.27 -0.07 -3.47
CA TRP A 213 -13.44 0.70 -2.27
C TRP A 213 -14.52 1.76 -2.45
N TYR A 214 -15.35 1.86 -1.39
CA TYR A 214 -16.48 2.75 -1.28
C TYR A 214 -16.09 3.89 -0.36
N ARG A 215 -16.27 5.12 -0.82
CA ARG A 215 -16.06 6.31 -0.02
C ARG A 215 -17.34 6.68 0.68
N PHE A 216 -17.23 6.98 1.96
CA PHE A 216 -18.27 7.54 2.79
C PHE A 216 -17.88 8.96 3.21
N ARG A 217 -18.88 9.84 3.28
CA ARG A 217 -18.76 11.20 3.78
C ARG A 217 -19.91 11.47 4.72
N GLU A 218 -19.62 12.15 5.84
CA GLU A 218 -20.68 12.68 6.68
C GLU A 218 -21.36 13.85 5.99
N GLU A 219 -22.69 13.90 6.11
CA GLU A 219 -23.50 15.03 5.62
C GLU A 219 -23.05 16.32 6.32
N GLY A 220 -22.79 17.37 5.54
CA GLY A 220 -22.34 18.66 6.06
C GLY A 220 -20.84 18.91 6.01
N SER A 221 -20.00 17.92 5.69
CA SER A 221 -18.57 18.14 5.48
C SER A 221 -18.29 18.80 4.13
N ARG A 222 -17.77 20.03 4.14
CA ARG A 222 -17.33 20.71 2.89
C ARG A 222 -16.21 19.91 2.23
N PRO A 223 -16.17 19.85 0.88
CA PRO A 223 -15.02 19.27 0.20
C PRO A 223 -13.77 20.05 0.62
N SER A 224 -12.75 19.33 1.07
CA SER A 224 -11.41 19.91 1.22
C SER A 224 -10.91 20.32 -0.18
N ALA A 225 -10.56 21.59 -0.31
CA ALA A 225 -10.00 22.16 -1.52
C ALA A 225 -8.64 21.52 -1.87
#